data_bfa0d7bde1c68f1c5b5bbeb7680d9c7f
#
_entry.id   bfa0d7bde1c68f1c5b5bbeb7680d9c7f
#
_cell.length_a   1.000
_cell.length_b   1.000
_cell.length_c   1.000
_cell.angle_alpha   90.00
_cell.angle_beta   90.00
_cell.angle_gamma   90.00
#
_symmetry.space_group_name_H-M   'P 1'
#
loop_
_entity.id
_entity.type
_entity.pdbx_description
1 polymer ?
#
loop_
_entity_poly.entity_id
_entity_poly.type
_entity_poly.pdbx_seq_one_letter_code
_entity_poly.pdbx_strand_id
1 'polypeptide(L)'
;MKWNNRLTVIGSQTQVKRFQESDWDIVLGARYSDLMENSPGHFACQFKTQRYLPEPIRNLSRRWPRLTFLLDSESETKRIKGLAKAKSGELEHCEISY
;
A
#
# COMPACT_ATOMS: atom_id res chain seq x y z
N MET A 1 7.74 6.12 16.30
CA MET A 1 7.30 4.76 15.98
C MET A 1 7.38 4.56 14.48
N LYS A 2 7.86 3.40 14.04
CA LYS A 2 7.99 3.10 12.61
C LYS A 2 7.20 1.86 12.24
N TRP A 3 6.56 1.95 11.09
CA TRP A 3 5.87 0.83 10.47
C TRP A 3 6.64 0.41 9.22
N ASN A 4 6.91 -0.87 9.09
CA ASN A 4 7.45 -1.46 7.87
C ASN A 4 6.27 -1.87 7.00
N ASN A 5 6.17 -1.33 5.80
CA ASN A 5 5.05 -1.55 4.91
C ASN A 5 5.48 -2.25 3.64
N ARG A 6 4.64 -3.18 3.18
CA ARG A 6 4.73 -3.74 1.84
C ARG A 6 3.41 -3.42 1.14
N LEU A 7 3.50 -2.63 0.09
CA LEU A 7 2.35 -2.29 -0.74
C LEU A 7 2.38 -3.10 -2.02
N THR A 8 1.27 -3.76 -2.33
CA THR A 8 1.09 -4.48 -3.59
C THR A 8 -0.09 -3.85 -4.33
N VAL A 9 0.10 -3.54 -5.60
CA VAL A 9 -0.92 -2.94 -6.47
C VAL A 9 -1.14 -3.87 -7.65
N ILE A 10 -2.40 -4.27 -7.86
CA ILE A 10 -2.78 -5.25 -8.87
C ILE A 10 -3.86 -4.66 -9.76
N GLY A 11 -3.74 -4.87 -11.07
CA GLY A 11 -4.73 -4.42 -12.03
C GLY A 11 -4.24 -4.62 -13.47
N SER A 12 -4.83 -3.90 -14.43
CA SER A 12 -4.34 -3.95 -15.79
C SER A 12 -2.96 -3.32 -15.90
N GLN A 13 -2.17 -3.75 -16.85
CA GLN A 13 -0.82 -3.24 -17.10
C GLN A 13 -0.81 -1.71 -17.23
N THR A 14 -1.76 -1.17 -18.01
CA THR A 14 -1.86 0.27 -18.24
C THR A 14 -2.17 1.04 -16.95
N GLN A 15 -3.11 0.57 -16.15
CA GLN A 15 -3.51 1.24 -14.92
C GLN A 15 -2.40 1.20 -13.87
N VAL A 16 -1.73 0.06 -13.71
CA VAL A 16 -0.62 -0.08 -12.77
C VAL A 16 0.51 0.86 -13.16
N LYS A 17 0.82 0.95 -14.45
CA LYS A 17 1.87 1.85 -14.95
C LYS A 17 1.54 3.31 -14.66
N ARG A 18 0.29 3.73 -14.91
CA ARG A 18 -0.15 5.09 -14.62
C ARG A 18 -0.06 5.40 -13.12
N PHE A 19 -0.41 4.44 -12.28
CA PHE A 19 -0.29 4.59 -10.83
C PHE A 19 1.16 4.81 -10.42
N GLN A 20 2.10 4.01 -10.96
CA GLN A 20 3.52 4.13 -10.66
C GLN A 20 4.08 5.51 -11.02
N GLU A 21 3.56 6.13 -12.08
CA GLU A 21 3.97 7.44 -12.55
C GLU A 21 3.28 8.60 -11.82
N SER A 22 2.35 8.30 -10.92
CA SER A 22 1.61 9.31 -10.16
C SER A 22 2.36 9.73 -8.88
N ASP A 23 1.72 10.58 -8.07
CA ASP A 23 2.26 11.08 -6.81
C ASP A 23 1.96 10.18 -5.60
N TRP A 24 1.69 8.89 -5.83
CA TRP A 24 1.29 7.96 -4.78
C TRP A 24 2.29 7.89 -3.62
N ASP A 25 3.58 7.98 -3.91
CA ASP A 25 4.63 7.92 -2.92
C ASP A 25 4.60 9.12 -1.98
N ILE A 26 4.27 10.30 -2.51
CA ILE A 26 4.11 11.51 -1.71
C ILE A 26 2.88 11.39 -0.82
N VAL A 27 1.77 10.93 -1.38
CA VAL A 27 0.51 10.76 -0.66
C VAL A 27 0.65 9.80 0.51
N LEU A 28 1.39 8.71 0.34
CA LEU A 28 1.61 7.72 1.39
C LEU A 28 2.80 8.01 2.29
N GLY A 29 3.62 9.02 1.96
CA GLY A 29 4.86 9.26 2.68
C GLY A 29 5.92 8.19 2.43
N ALA A 30 5.88 7.56 1.27
CA ALA A 30 6.77 6.46 0.88
C ALA A 30 8.02 6.98 0.17
N ARG A 31 8.68 7.98 0.78
CA ARG A 31 9.76 8.73 0.13
C ARG A 31 10.96 7.87 -0.31
N TYR A 32 11.26 6.83 0.44
CA TYR A 32 12.40 5.94 0.18
C TYR A 32 11.90 4.50 0.05
N SER A 33 11.07 4.26 -0.97
CA SER A 33 10.56 2.93 -1.22
C SER A 33 11.57 2.08 -2.00
N ASP A 34 11.62 0.79 -1.65
CA ASP A 34 12.39 -0.20 -2.38
C ASP A 34 11.45 -1.00 -3.27
N LEU A 35 11.75 -1.05 -4.56
CA LEU A 35 10.98 -1.84 -5.50
C LEU A 35 11.23 -3.33 -5.25
N MET A 36 10.16 -4.10 -5.04
CA MET A 36 10.24 -5.55 -4.84
C MET A 36 9.84 -6.32 -6.07
N GLU A 37 8.83 -5.85 -6.80
CA GLU A 37 8.34 -6.51 -8.00
C GLU A 37 7.73 -5.49 -8.94
N ASN A 38 7.99 -5.65 -10.23
CA ASN A 38 7.43 -4.80 -11.27
C ASN A 38 7.23 -5.63 -12.53
N SER A 39 6.08 -6.31 -12.58
CA SER A 39 5.66 -7.09 -13.75
C SER A 39 4.36 -6.50 -14.30
N PRO A 40 3.97 -6.85 -15.53
CA PRO A 40 2.72 -6.33 -16.09
C PRO A 40 1.53 -6.59 -15.18
N GLY A 41 0.84 -5.52 -14.75
CA GLY A 41 -0.32 -5.64 -13.88
C GLY A 41 -0.02 -5.92 -12.41
N HIS A 42 1.24 -5.93 -12.00
CA HIS A 42 1.62 -6.23 -10.63
C HIS A 42 2.84 -5.39 -10.20
N PHE A 43 2.66 -4.60 -9.16
CA PHE A 43 3.70 -3.73 -8.60
C PHE A 43 3.75 -3.94 -7.10
N ALA A 44 4.92 -4.15 -6.54
CA ALA A 44 5.12 -4.27 -5.11
C ALA A 44 6.36 -3.49 -4.67
N CYS A 45 6.24 -2.81 -3.53
CA CYS A 45 7.34 -2.06 -2.95
C CYS A 45 7.31 -2.13 -1.43
N GLN A 46 8.45 -1.85 -0.82
CA GLN A 46 8.60 -1.74 0.63
C GLN A 46 8.98 -0.31 1.01
N PHE A 47 8.43 0.17 2.10
CA PHE A 47 8.79 1.48 2.63
C PHE A 47 8.43 1.57 4.11
N LYS A 48 9.00 2.55 4.79
CA LYS A 48 8.74 2.78 6.21
C LYS A 48 7.95 4.06 6.41
N THR A 49 7.00 4.03 7.34
CA THR A 49 6.22 5.20 7.72
C THR A 49 6.15 5.32 9.24
N GLN A 50 5.77 6.50 9.72
CA GLN A 50 5.58 6.73 11.14
C GLN A 50 4.17 6.43 11.61
N ARG A 51 3.24 6.19 10.68
CA ARG A 51 1.85 5.88 10.98
C ARG A 51 1.37 4.70 10.16
N TYR A 52 0.34 4.03 10.66
CA TYR A 52 -0.37 2.97 9.95
C TYR A 52 -1.26 3.60 8.86
N LEU A 53 -1.36 2.97 7.71
CA LEU A 53 -1.87 3.60 6.49
C LEU A 53 -3.18 3.06 5.89
N PRO A 54 -4.13 2.41 6.61
CA PRO A 54 -5.36 1.91 5.98
C PRO A 54 -6.20 3.00 5.32
N GLU A 55 -6.38 4.15 5.98
CA GLU A 55 -7.19 5.24 5.40
C GLU A 55 -6.54 5.89 4.17
N PRO A 56 -5.23 6.19 4.16
CA PRO A 56 -4.58 6.64 2.92
C PRO A 56 -4.71 5.65 1.76
N ILE A 57 -4.60 4.34 2.03
CA ILE A 57 -4.79 3.30 1.00
C ILE A 57 -6.22 3.32 0.48
N ARG A 58 -7.21 3.45 1.36
CA ARG A 58 -8.61 3.58 0.98
C ARG A 58 -8.83 4.78 0.05
N ASN A 59 -8.25 5.92 0.39
CA ASN A 59 -8.36 7.13 -0.43
C ASN A 59 -7.73 6.95 -1.80
N LEU A 60 -6.58 6.26 -1.87
CA LEU A 60 -5.97 5.91 -3.15
C LEU A 60 -6.89 5.01 -3.98
N SER A 61 -7.55 4.05 -3.35
CA SER A 61 -8.46 3.15 -4.06
C SER A 61 -9.66 3.86 -4.65
N ARG A 62 -10.08 4.98 -4.07
CA ARG A 62 -11.13 5.84 -4.64
C ARG A 62 -10.65 6.57 -5.89
N ARG A 63 -9.40 7.02 -5.90
CA ARG A 63 -8.78 7.68 -7.04
C ARG A 63 -8.45 6.71 -8.17
N TRP A 64 -8.19 5.44 -7.81
CA TRP A 64 -7.79 4.39 -8.74
C TRP A 64 -8.73 3.19 -8.62
N PRO A 65 -10.02 3.33 -9.03
CA PRO A 65 -11.04 2.30 -8.76
C PRO A 65 -10.82 0.99 -9.49
N ARG A 66 -9.97 0.97 -10.52
CA ARG A 66 -9.65 -0.23 -11.27
C ARG A 66 -8.48 -1.02 -10.69
N LEU A 67 -7.86 -0.51 -9.64
CA LEU A 67 -6.73 -1.16 -9.00
C LEU A 67 -7.14 -1.75 -7.66
N THR A 68 -6.48 -2.86 -7.30
CA THR A 68 -6.59 -3.46 -5.98
C THR A 68 -5.31 -3.16 -5.22
N PHE A 69 -5.44 -2.66 -3.99
CA PHE A 69 -4.34 -2.31 -3.12
C PHE A 69 -4.28 -3.28 -1.96
N LEU A 70 -3.13 -3.89 -1.74
CA LEU A 70 -2.86 -4.76 -0.60
C LEU A 70 -1.74 -4.15 0.22
N LEU A 71 -1.96 -3.98 1.50
CA LEU A 71 -0.96 -3.42 2.41
C LEU A 71 -0.68 -4.42 3.52
N ASP A 72 0.59 -4.79 3.67
CA ASP A 72 1.09 -5.60 4.77
C ASP A 72 2.00 -4.71 5.61
N SER A 73 1.63 -4.46 6.86
CA SER A 73 2.35 -3.54 7.75
C SER A 73 2.73 -4.24 9.04
N GLU A 74 3.90 -3.89 9.56
CA GLU A 74 4.39 -4.43 10.82
C GLU A 74 5.04 -3.33 11.64
N SER A 75 4.69 -3.28 12.93
CA SER A 75 5.37 -2.46 13.92
C SER A 75 6.04 -3.35 14.95
N GLU A 76 7.37 -3.47 14.87
CA GLU A 76 8.13 -4.30 15.80
C GLU A 76 8.04 -3.79 17.23
N THR A 77 8.02 -2.47 17.40
CA THR A 77 7.94 -1.83 18.72
C THR A 77 6.65 -2.19 19.43
N LYS A 78 5.53 -2.15 18.73
CA LYS A 78 4.21 -2.49 19.29
C LYS A 78 3.85 -3.95 19.14
N ARG A 79 4.62 -4.71 18.36
CA ARG A 79 4.36 -6.12 18.09
C ARG A 79 2.96 -6.33 17.49
N ILE A 80 2.66 -5.53 16.48
CA ILE A 80 1.39 -5.55 15.77
C ILE A 80 1.67 -5.74 14.28
N LYS A 81 0.91 -6.63 13.65
CA LYS A 81 0.84 -6.78 12.20
C LYS A 81 -0.51 -6.34 11.71
N GLY A 82 -0.54 -5.57 10.64
CA GLY A 82 -1.75 -5.13 10.00
C GLY A 82 -1.80 -5.59 8.55
N LEU A 83 -2.96 -6.08 8.12
CA LEU A 83 -3.24 -6.43 6.74
C LEU A 83 -4.43 -5.60 6.28
N ALA A 84 -4.31 -4.94 5.14
CA ALA A 84 -5.37 -4.13 4.58
C ALA A 84 -5.54 -4.42 3.09
N LYS A 85 -6.78 -4.43 2.63
CA LYS A 85 -7.14 -4.54 1.22
C LYS A 85 -8.11 -3.42 0.90
N ALA A 86 -7.84 -2.65 -0.14
CA ALA A 86 -8.71 -1.57 -0.58
C ALA A 86 -8.97 -1.65 -2.07
N LYS A 87 -10.23 -1.46 -2.46
CA LYS A 87 -10.64 -1.40 -3.86
C LYS A 87 -11.90 -0.53 -3.97
N SER A 88 -11.88 0.42 -4.89
CA SER A 88 -13.03 1.31 -5.16
C SER A 88 -13.57 1.99 -3.90
N GLY A 89 -12.70 2.36 -2.97
CA GLY A 89 -13.07 3.02 -1.73
C GLY A 89 -13.53 2.09 -0.63
N GLU A 90 -13.62 0.80 -0.87
CA GLU A 90 -13.94 -0.20 0.14
C GLU A 90 -12.66 -0.70 0.80
N LEU A 91 -12.64 -0.72 2.13
CA LEU A 91 -11.49 -1.12 2.92
C LEU A 91 -11.84 -2.30 3.81
N GLU A 92 -11.02 -3.35 3.73
CA GLU A 92 -11.03 -4.46 4.68
C GLU A 92 -9.67 -4.47 5.35
N HIS A 93 -9.62 -4.51 6.68
CA HIS A 93 -8.34 -4.61 7.37
C HIS A 93 -8.49 -5.36 8.69
N CYS A 94 -7.38 -5.95 9.13
CA CYS A 94 -7.29 -6.58 10.44
C CYS A 94 -5.91 -6.33 11.04
N GLU A 95 -5.84 -6.36 12.36
CA GLU A 95 -4.62 -6.22 13.12
C GLU A 95 -4.44 -7.44 14.00
N ILE A 96 -3.19 -7.91 14.11
CA ILE A 96 -2.83 -9.06 14.95
C ILE A 96 -1.69 -8.62 15.86
N SER A 97 -1.87 -8.80 17.16
CA SER A 97 -0.81 -8.61 18.15
C SER A 97 -0.05 -9.92 18.36
N TYR A 98 1.26 -9.82 18.52
CA TYR A 98 2.09 -11.03 18.73
C TYR A 98 3.19 -10.84 19.76
#